data_d21d0eb95e14d4a3ec3548aba698e21b
#
_entry.id   d21d0eb95e14d4a3ec3548aba698e21b
#
_cell.length_a   1.000
_cell.length_b   1.000
_cell.length_c   1.000
_cell.angle_alpha   90.00
_cell.angle_beta   90.00
_cell.angle_gamma   90.00
#
_symmetry.space_group_name_H-M   'P 1'
#
loop_
_entity.id
_entity.type
_entity.pdbx_description
1 polymer ?
#
loop_
_entity_poly.entity_id
_entity_poly.type
_entity_poly.pdbx_seq_one_letter_code
_entity_poly.pdbx_strand_id
1 'polypeptide(L)'
;MYLSEYDKAEIRRIIETQLKAFQQDNEVEAFAFASPKIQEQFGTSEKFMRMVKRQYHPVYRPRAVMFRGFTTVNHFPAQILIIMDKDGNLLQVVYVMQCQSDRSWRIHGCFFVPIDETLNQL
;
A
#
# COMPACT_ATOMS: atom_id res chain seq x y z
N MET A 1 13.38 4.09 -13.04
CA MET A 1 13.68 2.71 -12.58
C MET A 1 12.85 1.71 -13.37
N TYR A 2 13.48 0.68 -13.86
CA TYR A 2 12.78 -0.36 -14.60
C TYR A 2 12.29 -1.45 -13.64
N LEU A 3 11.01 -1.80 -13.74
CA LEU A 3 10.43 -2.93 -13.01
C LEU A 3 10.18 -4.07 -13.99
N SER A 4 10.75 -5.23 -13.72
CA SER A 4 10.44 -6.44 -14.48
C SER A 4 9.02 -6.90 -14.19
N GLU A 5 8.50 -7.80 -15.03
CA GLU A 5 7.18 -8.38 -14.75
C GLU A 5 7.20 -9.16 -13.43
N TYR A 6 8.34 -9.77 -13.09
CA TYR A 6 8.50 -10.43 -11.79
C TYR A 6 8.40 -9.43 -10.64
N ASP A 7 9.07 -8.27 -10.75
CA ASP A 7 9.02 -7.24 -9.71
C ASP A 7 7.59 -6.75 -9.51
N LYS A 8 6.88 -6.49 -10.59
CA LYS A 8 5.49 -6.02 -10.53
C LYS A 8 4.58 -7.04 -9.85
N ALA A 9 4.75 -8.32 -10.17
CA ALA A 9 3.98 -9.39 -9.56
C ALA A 9 4.28 -9.52 -8.06
N GLU A 10 5.55 -9.41 -7.67
CA GLU A 10 5.95 -9.47 -6.27
C GLU A 10 5.42 -8.27 -5.47
N ILE A 11 5.50 -7.07 -6.04
CA ILE A 11 4.95 -5.88 -5.39
C ILE A 11 3.45 -6.07 -5.14
N ARG A 12 2.73 -6.53 -6.14
CA ARG A 12 1.30 -6.80 -6.01
C ARG A 12 1.02 -7.83 -4.93
N ARG A 13 1.77 -8.91 -4.91
CA ARG A 13 1.62 -9.98 -3.91
C ARG A 13 1.82 -9.44 -2.48
N ILE A 14 2.86 -8.63 -2.28
CA ILE A 14 3.16 -8.03 -0.97
C ILE A 14 2.00 -7.16 -0.50
N ILE A 15 1.48 -6.31 -1.39
CA ILE A 15 0.37 -5.42 -1.05
C ILE A 15 -0.90 -6.23 -0.76
N GLU A 16 -1.21 -7.21 -1.60
CA GLU A 16 -2.39 -8.06 -1.39
C GLU A 16 -2.31 -8.81 -0.06
N THR A 17 -1.12 -9.31 0.28
CA THR A 17 -0.91 -10.03 1.54
C THR A 17 -1.09 -9.09 2.74
N GLN A 18 -0.60 -7.85 2.66
CA GLN A 18 -0.80 -6.89 3.73
C GLN A 18 -2.27 -6.50 3.88
N LEU A 19 -2.97 -6.26 2.76
CA LEU A 19 -4.40 -5.94 2.79
C LEU A 19 -5.18 -7.06 3.47
N LYS A 20 -4.84 -8.30 3.17
CA LYS A 20 -5.47 -9.46 3.80
C LYS A 20 -5.15 -9.53 5.30
N ALA A 21 -3.90 -9.22 5.67
CA ALA A 21 -3.51 -9.18 7.08
C ALA A 21 -4.31 -8.13 7.85
N PHE A 22 -4.56 -6.95 7.26
CA PHE A 22 -5.43 -5.95 7.87
C PHE A 22 -6.84 -6.48 8.08
N GLN A 23 -7.41 -7.16 7.09
CA GLN A 23 -8.76 -7.70 7.18
C GLN A 23 -8.89 -8.77 8.25
N GLN A 24 -7.80 -9.46 8.55
CA GLN A 24 -7.75 -10.50 9.58
C GLN A 24 -7.28 -9.95 10.93
N ASP A 25 -7.06 -8.65 11.03
CA ASP A 25 -6.48 -8.01 12.23
C ASP A 25 -5.14 -8.64 12.65
N ASN A 26 -4.39 -9.14 11.66
CA ASN A 26 -3.06 -9.72 11.89
C ASN A 26 -2.01 -8.61 11.83
N GLU A 27 -1.85 -7.89 12.94
CA GLU A 27 -0.95 -6.74 13.00
C GLU A 27 0.51 -7.11 12.83
N VAL A 28 0.91 -8.28 13.32
CA VAL A 28 2.29 -8.73 13.22
C VAL A 28 2.67 -8.95 11.76
N GLU A 29 1.83 -9.65 11.01
CA GLU A 29 2.07 -9.90 9.59
C GLU A 29 2.02 -8.60 8.78
N ALA A 30 1.01 -7.76 9.05
CA ALA A 30 0.89 -6.48 8.34
C ALA A 30 2.13 -5.61 8.54
N PHE A 31 2.64 -5.55 9.76
CA PHE A 31 3.82 -4.75 10.10
C PHE A 31 5.10 -5.34 9.50
N ALA A 32 5.16 -6.66 9.34
CA ALA A 32 6.33 -7.32 8.79
C ALA A 32 6.62 -6.90 7.34
N PHE A 33 5.59 -6.48 6.60
CA PHE A 33 5.77 -6.02 5.22
C PHE A 33 6.19 -4.56 5.11
N ALA A 34 6.22 -3.82 6.22
CA ALA A 34 6.72 -2.45 6.23
C ALA A 34 8.25 -2.43 6.12
N SER A 35 8.79 -1.38 5.50
CA SER A 35 10.23 -1.22 5.40
C SER A 35 10.86 -1.03 6.78
N PRO A 36 12.17 -1.29 6.91
CA PRO A 36 12.86 -1.09 8.19
C PRO A 36 12.68 0.32 8.76
N LYS A 37 12.66 1.34 7.90
CA LYS A 37 12.46 2.73 8.35
C LYS A 37 11.06 2.92 8.93
N ILE A 38 10.04 2.37 8.29
CA ILE A 38 8.66 2.45 8.79
C ILE A 38 8.54 1.69 10.11
N GLN A 39 9.15 0.51 10.19
CA GLN A 39 9.13 -0.27 11.43
C GLN A 39 9.79 0.49 12.57
N GLU A 40 10.91 1.16 12.29
CA GLU A 40 11.59 1.98 13.29
C GLU A 40 10.73 3.17 13.72
N GLN A 41 10.04 3.80 12.77
CA GLN A 41 9.19 4.95 13.03
C GLN A 41 8.04 4.62 13.99
N PHE A 42 7.39 3.49 13.82
CA PHE A 42 6.24 3.10 14.65
C PHE A 42 6.63 2.28 15.88
N GLY A 43 7.75 1.58 15.82
CA GLY A 43 8.30 0.81 16.92
C GLY A 43 7.65 -0.55 17.14
N THR A 44 6.31 -0.63 17.13
CA THR A 44 5.59 -1.88 17.37
C THR A 44 4.46 -2.07 16.35
N SER A 45 4.08 -3.33 16.14
CA SER A 45 2.96 -3.66 15.27
C SER A 45 1.64 -3.10 15.81
N GLU A 46 1.51 -3.00 17.13
CA GLU A 46 0.31 -2.43 17.75
C GLU A 46 0.14 -0.96 17.40
N LYS A 47 1.21 -0.17 17.51
CA LYS A 47 1.17 1.26 17.18
C LYS A 47 0.92 1.46 15.70
N PHE A 48 1.53 0.64 14.86
CA PHE A 48 1.33 0.67 13.42
C PHE A 48 -0.15 0.41 13.08
N MET A 49 -0.71 -0.66 13.61
CA MET A 49 -2.11 -1.03 13.34
C MET A 49 -3.08 0.04 13.84
N ARG A 50 -2.80 0.65 14.99
CA ARG A 50 -3.62 1.74 15.53
C ARG A 50 -3.67 2.93 14.56
N MET A 51 -2.53 3.28 14.00
CA MET A 51 -2.45 4.35 13.00
C MET A 51 -3.25 4.00 11.75
N VAL A 52 -3.11 2.77 11.25
CA VAL A 52 -3.82 2.32 10.05
C VAL A 52 -5.34 2.39 10.25
N LYS A 53 -5.83 1.92 11.40
CA LYS A 53 -7.26 1.96 11.71
C LYS A 53 -7.80 3.39 11.75
N ARG A 54 -7.01 4.33 12.26
CA ARG A 54 -7.44 5.72 12.44
C ARG A 54 -7.32 6.55 11.17
N GLN A 55 -6.21 6.41 10.44
CA GLN A 55 -5.88 7.30 9.33
C GLN A 55 -6.04 6.67 7.96
N TYR A 56 -6.09 5.34 7.88
CA TYR A 56 -6.15 4.60 6.63
C TYR A 56 -7.28 3.59 6.64
N HIS A 57 -8.41 3.94 7.22
CA HIS A 57 -9.55 3.01 7.35
C HIS A 57 -9.95 2.37 6.01
N PRO A 58 -9.98 3.11 4.87
CA PRO A 58 -10.30 2.48 3.59
C PRO A 58 -9.33 1.38 3.19
N VAL A 59 -8.06 1.47 3.60
CA VAL A 59 -7.07 0.41 3.38
C VAL A 59 -7.27 -0.74 4.36
N TYR A 60 -7.64 -0.41 5.59
CA TYR A 60 -7.89 -1.41 6.63
C TYR A 60 -9.12 -2.27 6.33
N ARG A 61 -10.18 -1.66 5.83
CA ARG A 61 -11.44 -2.35 5.51
C ARG A 61 -12.00 -1.88 4.16
N PRO A 62 -11.33 -2.23 3.06
CA PRO A 62 -11.84 -1.86 1.74
C PRO A 62 -13.05 -2.71 1.37
N ARG A 63 -14.00 -2.09 0.67
CA ARG A 63 -15.11 -2.80 0.07
C ARG A 63 -14.70 -3.47 -1.23
N ALA A 64 -13.80 -2.81 -1.98
CA ALA A 64 -13.25 -3.34 -3.22
C ALA A 64 -11.88 -2.73 -3.46
N VAL A 65 -11.01 -3.47 -4.13
CA VAL A 65 -9.64 -3.04 -4.45
C VAL A 65 -9.37 -3.33 -5.93
N MET A 66 -8.85 -2.33 -6.64
CA MET A 66 -8.43 -2.49 -8.02
C MET A 66 -6.99 -2.02 -8.16
N PHE A 67 -6.11 -2.91 -8.61
CA PHE A 67 -4.73 -2.55 -8.90
C PHE A 67 -4.68 -1.83 -10.24
N ARG A 68 -3.92 -0.72 -10.28
CA ARG A 68 -3.71 0.06 -11.49
C ARG A 68 -2.23 -0.01 -11.86
N GLY A 69 -1.72 1.03 -12.48
CA GLY A 69 -0.33 1.03 -12.92
C GLY A 69 0.69 1.38 -11.85
N PHE A 70 1.87 1.69 -12.32
CA PHE A 70 2.99 2.07 -11.47
C PHE A 70 3.41 3.50 -11.76
N THR A 71 4.00 4.14 -10.76
CA THR A 71 4.60 5.47 -10.87
C THR A 71 5.88 5.48 -10.05
N THR A 72 6.47 6.67 -9.91
CA THR A 72 7.69 6.86 -9.11
C THR A 72 7.44 7.97 -8.10
N VAL A 73 7.84 7.73 -6.86
CA VAL A 73 7.73 8.71 -5.77
C VAL A 73 9.11 8.80 -5.11
N ASN A 74 9.77 9.96 -5.19
CA ASN A 74 11.10 10.18 -4.61
C ASN A 74 12.08 9.08 -5.01
N HIS A 75 12.09 8.72 -6.30
CA HIS A 75 12.95 7.68 -6.88
C HIS A 75 12.60 6.24 -6.49
N PHE A 76 11.56 6.03 -5.69
CA PHE A 76 11.06 4.69 -5.38
C PHE A 76 9.92 4.32 -6.33
N PRO A 77 9.85 3.07 -6.78
CA PRO A 77 8.67 2.63 -7.52
C PRO A 77 7.46 2.61 -6.61
N ALA A 78 6.30 2.89 -7.18
CA ALA A 78 5.06 2.92 -6.41
C ALA A 78 3.93 2.30 -7.21
N GLN A 79 3.11 1.52 -6.53
CA GLN A 79 1.91 0.89 -7.10
C GLN A 79 0.70 1.75 -6.82
N ILE A 80 -0.08 2.01 -7.84
CA ILE A 80 -1.32 2.77 -7.73
C ILE A 80 -2.48 1.80 -7.60
N LEU A 81 -3.38 2.05 -6.64
CA LEU A 81 -4.61 1.30 -6.44
C LEU A 81 -5.79 2.26 -6.41
N ILE A 82 -6.95 1.77 -6.85
CA ILE A 82 -8.23 2.41 -6.57
C ILE A 82 -8.92 1.54 -5.52
N ILE A 83 -9.34 2.15 -4.43
CA ILE A 83 -10.02 1.46 -3.33
C ILE A 83 -11.41 2.08 -3.18
N MET A 84 -12.40 1.21 -3.02
CA MET A 84 -13.75 1.64 -2.65
C MET A 84 -13.89 1.49 -1.14
N ASP A 85 -14.28 2.56 -0.45
CA ASP A 85 -14.50 2.49 0.98
C ASP A 85 -15.86 1.88 1.32
N LYS A 86 -16.17 1.78 2.61
CA LYS A 86 -17.42 1.16 3.10
C LYS A 86 -18.67 1.88 2.61
N ASP A 87 -18.56 3.16 2.28
CA ASP A 87 -19.67 3.99 1.85
C ASP A 87 -19.79 4.08 0.33
N GLY A 88 -18.96 3.34 -0.40
CA GLY A 88 -18.98 3.31 -1.86
C GLY A 88 -18.15 4.41 -2.53
N ASN A 89 -17.41 5.20 -1.75
CA ASN A 89 -16.55 6.25 -2.31
C ASN A 89 -15.26 5.65 -2.85
N LEU A 90 -14.82 6.16 -4.00
CA LEU A 90 -13.56 5.71 -4.62
C LEU A 90 -12.42 6.61 -4.19
N LEU A 91 -11.31 5.98 -3.82
CA LEU A 91 -10.09 6.66 -3.37
C LEU A 91 -8.91 6.11 -4.15
N GLN A 92 -7.99 6.99 -4.52
CA GLN A 92 -6.74 6.57 -5.13
C GLN A 92 -5.68 6.47 -4.04
N VAL A 93 -4.98 5.34 -4.02
CA VAL A 93 -3.96 5.05 -3.02
C VAL A 93 -2.66 4.74 -3.72
N VAL A 94 -1.57 5.29 -3.22
CA VAL A 94 -0.23 5.05 -3.76
C VAL A 94 0.60 4.34 -2.69
N TYR A 95 1.08 3.15 -3.04
CA TYR A 95 1.97 2.35 -2.19
C TYR A 95 3.39 2.51 -2.68
N VAL A 96 4.23 3.18 -1.89
CA VAL A 96 5.65 3.37 -2.20
C VAL A 96 6.41 2.13 -1.77
N MET A 97 7.22 1.57 -2.67
CA MET A 97 7.88 0.29 -2.44
C MET A 97 9.40 0.46 -2.38
N GLN A 98 10.04 -0.34 -1.54
CA GLN A 98 11.49 -0.34 -1.41
C GLN A 98 12.03 -1.76 -1.57
N CYS A 99 13.02 -1.92 -2.46
CA CYS A 99 13.70 -3.19 -2.64
C CYS A 99 14.82 -3.30 -1.60
N GLN A 100 14.83 -4.40 -0.86
CA GLN A 100 15.84 -4.66 0.14
C GLN A 100 17.09 -5.28 -0.48
N SER A 101 18.16 -5.39 0.29
CA SER A 101 19.41 -5.97 -0.18
C SER A 101 19.28 -7.43 -0.61
N ASP A 102 18.33 -8.16 -0.01
CA ASP A 102 18.04 -9.55 -0.38
C ASP A 102 17.06 -9.65 -1.56
N ARG A 103 16.72 -8.51 -2.19
CA ARG A 103 15.80 -8.38 -3.30
C ARG A 103 14.33 -8.57 -2.95
N SER A 104 13.98 -8.70 -1.67
CA SER A 104 12.58 -8.68 -1.26
C SER A 104 12.05 -7.25 -1.29
N TRP A 105 10.74 -7.13 -1.49
CA TRP A 105 10.07 -5.84 -1.52
C TRP A 105 9.38 -5.56 -0.19
N ARG A 106 9.46 -4.31 0.25
CA ARG A 106 8.79 -3.85 1.46
C ARG A 106 8.01 -2.57 1.16
N ILE A 107 6.97 -2.34 1.93
CA ILE A 107 6.14 -1.13 1.81
C ILE A 107 6.82 -0.01 2.59
N HIS A 108 7.22 1.04 1.88
CA HIS A 108 7.99 2.16 2.42
C HIS A 108 7.12 3.39 2.67
N GLY A 109 5.90 3.40 2.18
CA GLY A 109 4.96 4.49 2.39
C GLY A 109 3.64 4.19 1.73
N CYS A 110 2.62 4.91 2.17
CA CYS A 110 1.27 4.79 1.61
C CYS A 110 0.56 6.12 1.81
N PHE A 111 -0.08 6.63 0.78
CA PHE A 111 -0.82 7.88 0.90
C PHE A 111 -2.00 7.92 -0.07
N PHE A 112 -2.99 8.73 0.27
CA PHE A 112 -4.14 8.95 -0.60
C PHE A 112 -3.85 10.10 -1.55
N VAL A 113 -4.37 9.98 -2.79
CA VAL A 113 -4.26 11.00 -3.82
C VAL A 113 -5.65 11.22 -4.38
N PRO A 114 -6.09 12.48 -4.58
CA PRO A 114 -7.37 12.74 -5.23
C PRO A 114 -7.40 12.13 -6.63
N ILE A 115 -8.55 11.57 -7.00
CA ILE A 115 -8.75 11.08 -8.35
C ILE A 115 -8.87 12.30 -9.27
N ASP A 116 -8.10 12.31 -10.38
CA ASP A 116 -8.15 13.40 -11.34
C ASP A 116 -9.34 13.19 -12.28
N GLU A 117 -10.44 13.85 -11.96
CA GLU A 117 -11.66 13.74 -12.75
C GLU A 117 -11.51 14.30 -14.17
N THR A 118 -10.59 15.24 -14.37
CA THR A 118 -10.33 15.79 -15.68
C THR A 118 -9.83 14.72 -16.64
N LEU A 119 -8.94 13.85 -16.17
CA LEU A 119 -8.45 12.74 -16.97
C LEU A 119 -9.53 11.71 -17.23
N ASN A 120 -10.46 11.54 -16.31
CA ASN A 120 -11.53 10.56 -16.44
C ASN A 120 -12.62 10.98 -17.43
N GLN A 121 -12.65 12.24 -17.82
CA GLN A 121 -13.62 12.75 -18.76
C GLN A 121 -13.20 12.57 -20.23
N LEU A 122 -12.01 12.13 -20.44
CA LEU A 122 -11.51 11.88 -21.78
C LEU A 122 -11.92 10.50 -22.27
#